data_2f8cc6a5b742b1ab5ab32ce8186de3d3
#
_entry.id   2f8cc6a5b742b1ab5ab32ce8186de3d3
#
_cell.length_a   1.000
_cell.length_b   1.000
_cell.length_c   1.000
_cell.angle_alpha   90.00
_cell.angle_beta   90.00
_cell.angle_gamma   90.00
#
_symmetry.space_group_name_H-M   'P 1'
#
loop_
_entity.id
_entity.type
_entity.pdbx_description
1 polymer ?
#
loop_
_entity_poly.entity_id
_entity_poly.type
_entity_poly.pdbx_seq_one_letter_code
_entity_poly.pdbx_strand_id
1 'polypeptide(L)'
;MTRDFTATPEQLFRAHTDPVLFARWVGPDSLTTRIEHWDASTGGSWRYVSVREGEEFAFHGCFHDVRPDRIVQTFTYDGDPDSVTLTTLWIEDLGGGRTRLRAQSLVDSFEARDAWLRSGMEVGIDEGYAKLDRLVSDGTV
;
A
#
# COMPACT_ATOMS: atom_id res chain seq x y z
N MET A 1 0.37 5.88 10.45
CA MET A 1 0.54 6.90 9.39
C MET A 1 -0.78 7.61 9.15
N THR A 2 -0.74 8.92 8.98
CA THR A 2 -1.89 9.73 8.58
C THR A 2 -1.44 10.71 7.51
N ARG A 3 -2.18 10.79 6.40
CA ARG A 3 -1.83 11.67 5.28
C ARG A 3 -3.09 12.19 4.59
N ASP A 4 -3.13 13.48 4.29
CA ASP A 4 -4.23 14.12 3.59
C ASP A 4 -3.90 14.28 2.11
N PHE A 5 -4.91 14.08 1.26
CA PHE A 5 -4.81 14.23 -0.20
C PHE A 5 -5.89 15.19 -0.71
N THR A 6 -5.56 15.94 -1.75
CA THR A 6 -6.53 16.70 -2.55
C THR A 6 -7.10 15.75 -3.62
N ALA A 7 -7.86 14.78 -3.17
CA ALA A 7 -8.48 13.73 -3.97
C ALA A 7 -9.76 13.26 -3.28
N THR A 8 -10.70 12.71 -4.04
CA THR A 8 -11.92 12.13 -3.47
C THR A 8 -11.64 10.76 -2.86
N PRO A 9 -12.48 10.27 -1.91
CA PRO A 9 -12.37 8.91 -1.39
C PRO A 9 -12.38 7.85 -2.50
N GLU A 10 -13.19 8.04 -3.55
CA GLU A 10 -13.28 7.11 -4.68
C GLU A 10 -11.98 7.04 -5.47
N GLN A 11 -11.31 8.19 -5.67
CA GLN A 11 -10.00 8.23 -6.33
C GLN A 11 -8.96 7.44 -5.53
N LEU A 12 -8.91 7.65 -4.21
CA LEU A 12 -7.94 6.95 -3.36
C LEU A 12 -8.25 5.47 -3.23
N PHE A 13 -9.52 5.10 -3.12
CA PHE A 13 -9.91 3.69 -3.12
C PHE A 13 -9.49 3.00 -4.43
N ARG A 14 -9.75 3.62 -5.57
CA ARG A 14 -9.34 3.10 -6.87
C ARG A 14 -7.82 2.98 -6.98
N ALA A 15 -7.08 3.97 -6.49
CA ALA A 15 -5.61 3.93 -6.51
C ALA A 15 -5.04 2.75 -5.73
N HIS A 16 -5.75 2.27 -4.71
CA HIS A 16 -5.33 1.13 -3.89
C HIS A 16 -5.87 -0.22 -4.39
N THR A 17 -6.91 -0.22 -5.20
CA THR A 17 -7.57 -1.47 -5.63
C THR A 17 -7.39 -1.80 -7.11
N ASP A 18 -7.10 -0.81 -7.93
CA ASP A 18 -6.78 -1.02 -9.35
C ASP A 18 -5.30 -1.37 -9.47
N PRO A 19 -4.94 -2.56 -10.00
CA PRO A 19 -3.55 -2.99 -10.05
C PRO A 19 -2.67 -2.13 -10.95
N VAL A 20 -3.23 -1.57 -12.02
CA VAL A 20 -2.48 -0.69 -12.93
C VAL A 20 -2.09 0.59 -12.22
N LEU A 21 -3.03 1.20 -11.49
CA LEU A 21 -2.77 2.42 -10.72
C LEU A 21 -1.83 2.12 -9.55
N PHE A 22 -2.10 1.05 -8.79
CA PHE A 22 -1.28 0.66 -7.63
C PHE A 22 0.20 0.48 -8.03
N ALA A 23 0.46 -0.19 -9.14
CA ALA A 23 1.82 -0.43 -9.62
C ALA A 23 2.58 0.87 -9.95
N ARG A 24 1.87 1.97 -10.23
CA ARG A 24 2.49 3.24 -10.61
C ARG A 24 2.99 4.05 -9.42
N TRP A 25 2.50 3.79 -8.22
CA TRP A 25 2.89 4.62 -7.06
C TRP A 25 3.49 3.83 -5.90
N VAL A 26 3.20 2.55 -5.76
CA VAL A 26 3.67 1.77 -4.61
C VAL A 26 5.20 1.67 -4.59
N GLY A 27 5.75 1.73 -3.38
CA GLY A 27 7.18 1.54 -3.13
C GLY A 27 8.05 2.77 -3.40
N PRO A 28 9.35 2.65 -3.09
CA PRO A 28 10.31 3.74 -3.26
C PRO A 28 10.57 4.08 -4.73
N ASP A 29 11.09 5.29 -4.98
CA ASP A 29 11.41 5.79 -6.32
C ASP A 29 12.43 4.91 -7.06
N SER A 30 13.31 4.23 -6.32
CA SER A 30 14.36 3.38 -6.88
C SER A 30 13.87 2.05 -7.43
N LEU A 31 12.61 1.68 -7.18
CA LEU A 31 12.03 0.39 -7.56
C LEU A 31 10.87 0.56 -8.53
N THR A 32 10.69 -0.41 -9.43
CA THR A 32 9.49 -0.55 -10.25
C THR A 32 8.70 -1.75 -9.77
N THR A 33 7.39 -1.76 -10.04
CA THR A 33 6.48 -2.77 -9.52
C THR A 33 5.88 -3.59 -10.65
N ARG A 34 5.96 -4.92 -10.51
CA ARG A 34 5.31 -5.89 -11.41
C ARG A 34 4.24 -6.64 -10.61
N ILE A 35 2.99 -6.53 -11.01
CA ILE A 35 1.88 -7.26 -10.39
C ILE A 35 1.83 -8.67 -10.97
N GLU A 36 1.87 -9.69 -10.11
CA GLU A 36 1.80 -11.09 -10.54
C GLU A 36 0.42 -11.71 -10.30
N HIS A 37 -0.25 -11.30 -9.22
CA HIS A 37 -1.60 -11.74 -8.90
C HIS A 37 -2.34 -10.61 -8.20
N TRP A 38 -3.61 -10.41 -8.53
CA TRP A 38 -4.36 -9.31 -7.93
C TRP A 38 -5.86 -9.59 -7.93
N ASP A 39 -6.41 -9.79 -6.74
CA ASP A 39 -7.85 -9.88 -6.50
C ASP A 39 -8.17 -9.03 -5.27
N ALA A 40 -8.43 -7.73 -5.49
CA ALA A 40 -8.68 -6.75 -4.43
C ALA A 40 -10.17 -6.77 -4.02
N SER A 41 -10.63 -7.93 -3.58
CA SER A 41 -11.97 -8.12 -3.01
C SER A 41 -11.85 -8.83 -1.66
N THR A 42 -12.89 -8.73 -0.84
CA THR A 42 -12.93 -9.46 0.44
C THR A 42 -12.75 -10.96 0.19
N GLY A 43 -11.75 -11.56 0.83
CA GLY A 43 -11.36 -12.95 0.62
C GLY A 43 -10.40 -13.19 -0.52
N GLY A 44 -10.04 -12.15 -1.28
CA GLY A 44 -9.04 -12.25 -2.36
C GLY A 44 -7.61 -12.20 -1.86
N SER A 45 -6.67 -12.26 -2.79
CA SER A 45 -5.24 -12.22 -2.49
C SER A 45 -4.49 -11.43 -3.54
N TRP A 46 -3.22 -11.11 -3.21
CA TRP A 46 -2.38 -10.32 -4.10
C TRP A 46 -0.92 -10.77 -4.01
N ARG A 47 -0.18 -10.50 -5.08
CA ARG A 47 1.26 -10.69 -5.13
C ARG A 47 1.88 -9.70 -6.09
N TYR A 48 2.95 -9.01 -5.66
CA TYR A 48 3.73 -8.17 -6.56
C TYR A 48 5.22 -8.30 -6.27
N VAL A 49 6.03 -7.88 -7.25
CA VAL A 49 7.48 -7.89 -7.19
C VAL A 49 7.99 -6.48 -7.43
N SER A 50 8.84 -6.00 -6.54
CA SER A 50 9.58 -4.75 -6.72
C SER A 50 10.93 -5.08 -7.35
N VAL A 51 11.30 -4.36 -8.41
CA VAL A 51 12.48 -4.66 -9.23
C VAL A 51 13.42 -3.46 -9.26
N ARG A 52 14.71 -3.71 -9.05
CA ARG A 52 15.79 -2.73 -9.17
C ARG A 52 17.06 -3.40 -9.70
N GLU A 53 17.52 -3.01 -10.91
CA GLU A 53 18.80 -3.44 -11.46
C GLU A 53 19.05 -4.95 -11.39
N GLY A 54 18.03 -5.77 -11.73
CA GLY A 54 18.11 -7.21 -11.71
C GLY A 54 17.82 -7.85 -10.34
N GLU A 55 17.68 -7.05 -9.28
CA GLU A 55 17.23 -7.54 -7.97
C GLU A 55 15.70 -7.54 -7.92
N GLU A 56 15.13 -8.59 -7.35
CA GLU A 56 13.69 -8.74 -7.19
C GLU A 56 13.33 -8.94 -5.73
N PHE A 57 12.31 -8.21 -5.26
CA PHE A 57 11.77 -8.31 -3.91
C PHE A 57 10.28 -8.61 -4.02
N ALA A 58 9.88 -9.82 -3.65
CA ALA A 58 8.50 -10.27 -3.79
C ALA A 58 7.72 -10.11 -2.49
N PHE A 59 6.46 -9.67 -2.62
CA PHE A 59 5.53 -9.48 -1.51
C PHE A 59 4.21 -10.13 -1.84
N HIS A 60 3.51 -10.63 -0.83
CA HIS A 60 2.19 -11.22 -1.00
C HIS A 60 1.33 -10.98 0.23
N GLY A 61 0.03 -11.15 0.05
CA GLY A 61 -0.94 -11.05 1.13
C GLY A 61 -2.34 -11.43 0.72
N CYS A 62 -3.24 -11.35 1.68
CA CYS A 62 -4.65 -11.62 1.50
C CYS A 62 -5.47 -10.41 1.93
N PHE A 63 -6.59 -10.16 1.25
CA PHE A 63 -7.55 -9.14 1.65
C PHE A 63 -8.58 -9.76 2.59
N HIS A 64 -8.62 -9.27 3.83
CA HIS A 64 -9.62 -9.68 4.79
C HIS A 64 -10.95 -8.97 4.57
N ASP A 65 -10.89 -7.66 4.29
CA ASP A 65 -12.06 -6.81 4.10
C ASP A 65 -11.72 -5.69 3.13
N VAL A 66 -12.52 -5.54 2.07
CA VAL A 66 -12.35 -4.45 1.09
C VAL A 66 -13.67 -3.71 0.95
N ARG A 67 -13.69 -2.49 1.48
CA ARG A 67 -14.83 -1.57 1.41
C ARG A 67 -14.37 -0.20 0.94
N PRO A 68 -15.23 0.64 0.41
CA PRO A 68 -14.86 1.96 -0.08
C PRO A 68 -14.17 2.87 0.95
N ASP A 69 -14.43 2.63 2.25
CA ASP A 69 -13.90 3.43 3.36
C ASP A 69 -12.85 2.70 4.20
N ARG A 70 -12.58 1.41 3.91
CA ARG A 70 -11.67 0.62 4.75
C ARG A 70 -11.15 -0.60 4.00
N ILE A 71 -9.83 -0.81 4.07
CA ILE A 71 -9.17 -2.01 3.53
C ILE A 71 -8.36 -2.66 4.64
N VAL A 72 -8.61 -3.94 4.90
CA VAL A 72 -7.85 -4.76 5.84
C VAL A 72 -7.15 -5.86 5.07
N GLN A 73 -5.84 -5.96 5.21
CA GLN A 73 -5.05 -6.94 4.47
C GLN A 73 -3.85 -7.42 5.27
N THR A 74 -3.32 -8.57 4.90
CA THR A 74 -2.02 -9.03 5.37
C THR A 74 -0.93 -8.61 4.39
N PHE A 75 0.31 -8.55 4.89
CA PHE A 75 1.48 -8.20 4.10
C PHE A 75 2.66 -9.06 4.57
N THR A 76 3.29 -9.76 3.63
CA THR A 76 4.47 -10.58 3.89
C THR A 76 5.50 -10.36 2.80
N TYR A 77 6.76 -10.15 3.22
CA TYR A 77 7.90 -10.18 2.32
C TYR A 77 8.37 -11.63 2.16
N ASP A 78 8.53 -12.10 0.92
CA ASP A 78 8.92 -13.49 0.64
C ASP A 78 10.28 -13.87 1.25
N GLY A 79 11.18 -12.90 1.42
CA GLY A 79 12.48 -13.11 2.07
C GLY A 79 12.38 -13.38 3.58
N ASP A 80 11.21 -13.14 4.18
CA ASP A 80 10.92 -13.42 5.59
C ASP A 80 9.48 -13.96 5.71
N PRO A 81 9.25 -15.21 5.21
CA PRO A 81 7.89 -15.73 5.01
C PRO A 81 7.09 -15.97 6.30
N ASP A 82 7.77 -16.04 7.44
CA ASP A 82 7.09 -16.26 8.72
C ASP A 82 6.57 -14.97 9.36
N SER A 83 6.98 -13.81 8.84
CA SER A 83 6.53 -12.50 9.32
C SER A 83 5.31 -12.03 8.56
N VAL A 84 4.18 -11.91 9.27
CA VAL A 84 2.92 -11.43 8.70
C VAL A 84 2.52 -10.14 9.41
N THR A 85 2.33 -9.08 8.65
CA THR A 85 1.83 -7.79 9.15
C THR A 85 0.35 -7.68 8.79
N LEU A 86 -0.46 -7.28 9.76
CA LEU A 86 -1.87 -6.95 9.53
C LEU A 86 -2.00 -5.44 9.37
N THR A 87 -2.42 -5.01 8.19
CA THR A 87 -2.56 -3.59 7.88
C THR A 87 -4.02 -3.22 7.68
N THR A 88 -4.45 -2.15 8.34
CA THR A 88 -5.75 -1.54 8.14
C THR A 88 -5.55 -0.13 7.57
N LEU A 89 -6.25 0.15 6.48
CA LEU A 89 -6.29 1.47 5.86
C LEU A 89 -7.71 2.02 5.98
N TRP A 90 -7.85 3.21 6.57
CA TRP A 90 -9.11 3.96 6.60
C TRP A 90 -9.04 5.10 5.60
N ILE A 91 -10.11 5.26 4.84
CA ILE A 91 -10.28 6.31 3.84
C ILE A 91 -11.38 7.24 4.35
N GLU A 92 -10.99 8.40 4.87
CA GLU A 92 -11.89 9.33 5.55
C GLU A 92 -12.18 10.54 4.65
N ASP A 93 -13.44 10.75 4.31
CA ASP A 93 -13.87 11.92 3.53
C ASP A 93 -13.82 13.17 4.41
N LEU A 94 -12.98 14.14 4.03
CA LEU A 94 -12.90 15.44 4.70
C LEU A 94 -13.85 16.48 4.09
N GLY A 95 -14.53 16.14 2.99
CA GLY A 95 -15.34 17.07 2.23
C GLY A 95 -14.51 17.95 1.29
N GLY A 96 -15.17 18.59 0.33
CA GLY A 96 -14.52 19.49 -0.60
C GLY A 96 -13.48 18.87 -1.52
N GLY A 97 -13.60 17.58 -1.80
CA GLY A 97 -12.64 16.86 -2.65
C GLY A 97 -11.33 16.52 -1.93
N ARG A 98 -11.34 16.50 -0.61
CA ARG A 98 -10.18 16.14 0.23
C ARG A 98 -10.46 14.87 1.02
N THR A 99 -9.44 14.06 1.18
CA THR A 99 -9.54 12.75 1.86
C THR A 99 -8.33 12.56 2.76
N ARG A 100 -8.56 11.97 3.93
CA ARG A 100 -7.50 11.54 4.85
C ARG A 100 -7.35 10.04 4.79
N LEU A 101 -6.14 9.60 4.53
CA LEU A 101 -5.74 8.20 4.71
C LEU A 101 -5.14 8.04 6.10
N ARG A 102 -5.59 7.02 6.81
CA ARG A 102 -5.03 6.63 8.09
C ARG A 102 -4.71 5.13 8.02
N ALA A 103 -3.47 4.77 8.34
CA ALA A 103 -3.04 3.38 8.27
C ALA A 103 -2.45 2.92 9.60
N GLN A 104 -2.77 1.68 9.96
CA GLN A 104 -2.21 1.00 11.11
C GLN A 104 -1.66 -0.36 10.67
N SER A 105 -0.42 -0.65 11.08
CA SER A 105 0.21 -1.95 10.83
C SER A 105 0.49 -2.62 12.17
N LEU A 106 0.01 -3.86 12.33
CA LEU A 106 0.19 -4.67 13.51
C LEU A 106 1.12 -5.83 13.20
N VAL A 107 2.11 -6.02 14.05
CA VAL A 107 3.06 -7.14 14.02
C VAL A 107 2.96 -7.93 15.32
N ASP A 108 3.50 -9.15 15.35
CA ASP A 108 3.28 -10.09 16.44
C ASP A 108 4.25 -9.95 17.62
N SER A 109 5.24 -9.05 17.53
CA SER A 109 6.20 -8.83 18.62
C SER A 109 6.82 -7.45 18.57
N PHE A 110 7.39 -7.02 19.69
CA PHE A 110 8.17 -5.78 19.74
C PHE A 110 9.43 -5.88 18.89
N GLU A 111 10.03 -7.06 18.81
CA GLU A 111 11.20 -7.30 17.96
C GLU A 111 10.87 -7.13 16.48
N ALA A 112 9.74 -7.66 16.04
CA ALA A 112 9.26 -7.49 14.66
C ALA A 112 8.95 -6.03 14.36
N ARG A 113 8.36 -5.30 15.30
CA ARG A 113 8.10 -3.86 15.17
C ARG A 113 9.40 -3.09 15.00
N ASP A 114 10.40 -3.37 15.84
CA ASP A 114 11.68 -2.67 15.79
C ASP A 114 12.44 -2.98 14.48
N ALA A 115 12.37 -4.22 14.01
CA ALA A 115 12.95 -4.61 12.72
C ALA A 115 12.28 -3.86 11.57
N TRP A 116 10.96 -3.73 11.60
CA TRP A 116 10.20 -2.99 10.59
C TRP A 116 10.62 -1.51 10.56
N LEU A 117 10.72 -0.87 11.72
CA LEU A 117 11.13 0.53 11.83
C LEU A 117 12.57 0.76 11.32
N ARG A 118 13.46 -0.22 11.47
CA ARG A 118 14.83 -0.13 10.98
C ARG A 118 14.98 -0.48 9.49
N SER A 119 13.97 -1.07 8.86
CA SER A 119 14.05 -1.61 7.49
C SER A 119 14.03 -0.54 6.39
N GLY A 120 13.63 0.69 6.71
CA GLY A 120 13.42 1.75 5.71
C GLY A 120 12.05 1.70 5.03
N MET A 121 11.15 0.84 5.46
CA MET A 121 9.80 0.73 4.89
C MET A 121 9.02 2.04 4.96
N GLU A 122 9.20 2.83 6.01
CA GLU A 122 8.54 4.14 6.14
C GLU A 122 8.94 5.09 5.02
N VAL A 123 10.22 5.11 4.65
CA VAL A 123 10.72 5.93 3.54
C VAL A 123 10.06 5.50 2.23
N GLY A 124 9.98 4.18 1.99
CA GLY A 124 9.31 3.65 0.79
C GLY A 124 7.83 3.99 0.72
N ILE A 125 7.14 3.95 1.85
CA ILE A 125 5.73 4.33 1.96
C ILE A 125 5.55 5.82 1.66
N ASP A 126 6.38 6.68 2.25
CA ASP A 126 6.32 8.13 2.03
C ASP A 126 6.61 8.49 0.57
N GLU A 127 7.61 7.88 -0.05
CA GLU A 127 7.93 8.08 -1.46
C GLU A 127 6.79 7.60 -2.36
N GLY A 128 6.18 6.47 -2.03
CA GLY A 128 5.01 5.94 -2.74
C GLY A 128 3.84 6.90 -2.70
N TYR A 129 3.49 7.40 -1.53
CA TYR A 129 2.38 8.35 -1.41
C TYR A 129 2.70 9.71 -2.05
N ALA A 130 3.96 10.14 -2.08
CA ALA A 130 4.35 11.32 -2.84
C ALA A 130 4.13 11.12 -4.35
N LYS A 131 4.40 9.92 -4.88
CA LYS A 131 4.06 9.57 -6.27
C LYS A 131 2.56 9.59 -6.50
N LEU A 132 1.77 9.07 -5.57
CA LEU A 132 0.31 9.11 -5.65
C LEU A 132 -0.22 10.54 -5.70
N ASP A 133 0.33 11.45 -4.88
CA ASP A 133 -0.01 12.88 -4.96
C ASP A 133 0.20 13.44 -6.37
N ARG A 134 1.32 13.10 -7.00
CA ARG A 134 1.60 13.55 -8.38
C ARG A 134 0.62 12.98 -9.39
N LEU A 135 0.25 11.71 -9.26
CA LEU A 135 -0.72 11.07 -10.16
C LEU A 135 -2.12 11.68 -10.01
N VAL A 136 -2.51 12.06 -8.80
CA VAL A 136 -3.76 12.79 -8.55
C VAL A 136 -3.69 14.18 -9.21
N SER A 137 -2.59 14.90 -9.01
CA SER A 137 -2.41 16.25 -9.54
C SER A 137 -2.39 16.30 -11.06
N ASP A 138 -1.85 15.27 -11.73
CA ASP A 138 -1.77 15.22 -13.19
C ASP A 138 -3.01 14.61 -13.86
N GLY A 139 -3.99 14.19 -13.08
CA GLY A 139 -5.25 13.64 -13.59
C GLY A 139 -5.21 12.16 -13.94
N THR A 140 -4.14 11.42 -13.60
CA THR A 140 -4.04 9.97 -13.87
C THR A 140 -5.01 9.17 -12.98
N VAL A 141 -5.23 9.65 -11.78
CA VAL A 141 -6.14 9.02 -10.81
C VAL A 141 -7.45 9.80 -10.73
#